data_219cd7519077ea90267117c32dcfb15b
#
_entry.id   219cd7519077ea90267117c32dcfb15b
#
_cell.length_a   1.000
_cell.length_b   1.000
_cell.length_c   1.000
_cell.angle_alpha   90.00
_cell.angle_beta   90.00
_cell.angle_gamma   90.00
#
_symmetry.space_group_name_H-M   'P 1'
#
loop_
_entity.id
_entity.type
_entity.pdbx_description
1 polymer ?
#
loop_
_entity_poly.entity_id
_entity_poly.type
_entity_poly.pdbx_seq_one_letter_code
_entity_poly.pdbx_strand_id
1 'polypeptide(L)'
;MSELLNNTLVAYFSFTGNTRKLAENLAQVAHADLFEIVPKKPYTEEDCDWHNPESRTSLECNDSSSRPAIATHVPNMDQYRNIFLGFPIWWYAAPRIIETFLESYDMEGKFIIPFCTSGSSDIGDSALILQRDCDGKVVTGSRFEPDVFKGDLARWAIMQKFYK
;
A
#
# COMPACT_ATOMS: atom_id res chain seq x y z
N MET A 1 15.24 20.45 -1.16
CA MET A 1 15.30 19.09 -0.61
C MET A 1 14.20 18.83 0.41
N SER A 2 14.05 19.71 1.41
CA SER A 2 12.99 19.58 2.41
C SER A 2 11.58 19.63 1.82
N GLU A 3 11.35 20.46 0.82
CA GLU A 3 10.03 20.59 0.19
C GLU A 3 9.58 19.31 -0.53
N LEU A 4 10.50 18.56 -1.13
CA LEU A 4 10.19 17.29 -1.78
C LEU A 4 9.82 16.22 -0.75
N LEU A 5 10.33 16.32 0.47
CA LEU A 5 10.08 15.37 1.53
C LEU A 5 8.74 15.61 2.22
N ASN A 6 8.33 16.89 2.33
CA ASN A 6 7.08 17.25 3.01
C ASN A 6 5.81 16.86 2.22
N ASN A 7 5.95 16.49 0.95
CA ASN A 7 4.84 16.13 0.09
C ASN A 7 4.66 14.62 -0.07
N THR A 8 5.22 13.85 0.87
CA THR A 8 5.22 12.39 0.79
C THR A 8 4.46 11.76 1.94
N LEU A 9 3.60 10.82 1.59
CA LEU A 9 2.85 10.02 2.54
C LEU A 9 3.25 8.55 2.36
N VAL A 10 3.40 7.83 3.47
CA VAL A 10 3.46 6.37 3.47
C VAL A 10 2.15 5.88 4.05
N ALA A 11 1.30 5.33 3.20
CA ALA A 11 0.04 4.72 3.60
C ALA A 11 0.17 3.20 3.50
N TYR A 12 -0.36 2.47 4.47
CA TYR A 12 -0.21 1.02 4.46
C TYR A 12 -1.39 0.31 5.11
N PHE A 13 -1.63 -0.92 4.66
CA PHE A 13 -2.47 -1.89 5.34
C PHE A 13 -1.59 -3.07 5.77
N SER A 14 -1.72 -3.51 7.02
CA SER A 14 -0.95 -4.63 7.56
C SER A 14 -1.84 -5.55 8.38
N PHE A 15 -1.70 -6.85 8.17
CA PHE A 15 -2.42 -7.84 8.97
C PHE A 15 -1.50 -8.46 10.04
N THR A 16 -0.31 -8.95 9.63
CA THR A 16 0.61 -9.64 10.54
C THR A 16 1.57 -8.69 11.27
N GLY A 17 1.66 -7.44 10.84
CA GLY A 17 2.64 -6.47 11.34
C GLY A 17 3.89 -6.35 10.48
N ASN A 18 4.07 -7.22 9.50
CA ASN A 18 5.24 -7.16 8.61
C ASN A 18 5.22 -5.92 7.72
N THR A 19 4.09 -5.63 7.11
CA THR A 19 3.94 -4.42 6.29
C THR A 19 4.05 -3.17 7.15
N ARG A 20 3.50 -3.19 8.38
CA ARG A 20 3.63 -2.07 9.32
C ARG A 20 5.09 -1.74 9.60
N LYS A 21 5.89 -2.75 9.94
CA LYS A 21 7.32 -2.56 10.23
C LYS A 21 8.03 -1.95 9.04
N LEU A 22 7.79 -2.45 7.86
CA LEU A 22 8.38 -1.94 6.63
C LEU A 22 7.94 -0.50 6.37
N ALA A 23 6.66 -0.20 6.54
CA ALA A 23 6.11 1.14 6.33
C ALA A 23 6.69 2.15 7.32
N GLU A 24 6.83 1.78 8.59
CA GLU A 24 7.44 2.63 9.59
C GLU A 24 8.90 2.97 9.25
N ASN A 25 9.66 1.97 8.83
CA ASN A 25 11.05 2.17 8.40
C ASN A 25 11.13 3.04 7.14
N LEU A 26 10.24 2.82 6.19
CA LEU A 26 10.20 3.63 4.96
C LEU A 26 9.86 5.09 5.27
N ALA A 27 8.87 5.33 6.13
CA ALA A 27 8.49 6.68 6.51
C ALA A 27 9.66 7.40 7.19
N GLN A 28 10.42 6.69 8.02
CA GLN A 28 11.60 7.24 8.70
C GLN A 28 12.68 7.65 7.71
N VAL A 29 13.07 6.75 6.80
CA VAL A 29 14.16 7.03 5.85
C VAL A 29 13.75 8.01 4.75
N ALA A 30 12.46 8.09 4.43
CA ALA A 30 11.93 9.00 3.43
C ALA A 30 11.49 10.35 4.03
N HIS A 31 11.54 10.50 5.34
CA HIS A 31 11.02 11.67 6.05
C HIS A 31 9.58 11.98 5.63
N ALA A 32 8.77 10.95 5.60
CA ALA A 32 7.38 11.03 5.14
C ALA A 32 6.41 10.89 6.31
N ASP A 33 5.21 11.39 6.14
CA ASP A 33 4.13 11.13 7.08
C ASP A 33 3.68 9.67 6.94
N LEU A 34 3.18 9.10 8.03
CA LEU A 34 2.76 7.70 8.08
C LEU A 34 1.26 7.61 8.35
N PHE A 35 0.56 6.79 7.59
CA PHE A 35 -0.88 6.59 7.75
C PHE A 35 -1.23 5.11 7.67
N GLU A 36 -1.95 4.62 8.68
CA GLU A 36 -2.44 3.24 8.66
C GLU A 36 -3.85 3.17 8.07
N ILE A 37 -4.01 2.31 7.07
CA ILE A 37 -5.32 1.98 6.51
C ILE A 37 -5.94 0.94 7.43
N VAL A 38 -6.90 1.34 8.25
CA VAL A 38 -7.54 0.48 9.23
C VAL A 38 -8.89 0.03 8.68
N PRO A 39 -9.11 -1.28 8.49
CA PRO A 39 -10.42 -1.75 8.04
C PRO A 39 -11.49 -1.48 9.09
N LYS A 40 -12.66 -1.06 8.65
CA LYS A 40 -13.79 -0.82 9.55
C LYS A 40 -14.18 -2.11 10.29
N LYS A 41 -14.08 -3.24 9.59
CA LYS A 41 -14.23 -4.57 10.17
C LYS A 41 -12.85 -5.24 10.16
N PRO A 42 -12.17 -5.37 11.32
CA PRO A 42 -10.85 -5.98 11.39
C PRO A 42 -10.84 -7.40 10.85
N TYR A 43 -9.73 -7.78 10.24
CA TYR A 43 -9.53 -9.15 9.76
C TYR A 43 -9.08 -10.04 10.91
N THR A 44 -9.62 -11.26 10.95
CA THR A 44 -9.21 -12.31 11.90
C THR A 44 -8.35 -13.34 11.17
N GLU A 45 -7.73 -14.25 11.91
CA GLU A 45 -6.97 -15.35 11.30
C GLU A 45 -7.88 -16.22 10.44
N GLU A 46 -9.11 -16.47 10.89
CA GLU A 46 -10.10 -17.22 10.11
C GLU A 46 -10.45 -16.52 8.82
N ASP A 47 -10.59 -15.19 8.87
CA ASP A 47 -10.87 -14.37 7.68
C ASP A 47 -9.79 -14.51 6.62
N CYS A 48 -8.55 -14.74 7.04
CA CYS A 48 -7.38 -14.82 6.18
C CYS A 48 -6.97 -16.24 5.81
N ASP A 49 -7.79 -17.24 6.12
CA ASP A 49 -7.50 -18.63 5.79
C ASP A 49 -7.64 -18.85 4.28
N TRP A 50 -6.51 -18.81 3.59
CA TRP A 50 -6.47 -18.99 2.14
C TRP A 50 -6.77 -20.41 1.69
N HIS A 51 -6.74 -21.40 2.60
CA HIS A 51 -7.16 -22.77 2.31
C HIS A 51 -8.67 -22.93 2.25
N ASN A 52 -9.40 -21.98 2.85
CA ASN A 52 -10.85 -22.00 2.86
C ASN A 52 -11.39 -21.08 1.75
N PRO A 53 -12.00 -21.62 0.69
CA PRO A 53 -12.52 -20.79 -0.40
C PRO A 53 -13.68 -19.89 0.01
N GLU A 54 -14.27 -20.13 1.19
CA GLU A 54 -15.35 -19.30 1.72
C GLU A 54 -14.87 -18.31 2.78
N SER A 55 -13.58 -18.25 3.07
CA SER A 55 -13.04 -17.24 3.99
C SER A 55 -13.25 -15.84 3.43
N ARG A 56 -13.29 -14.85 4.31
CA ARG A 56 -13.50 -13.45 3.92
C ARG A 56 -12.54 -13.00 2.83
N THR A 57 -11.23 -13.25 3.02
CA THR A 57 -10.23 -12.82 2.04
C THR A 57 -10.34 -13.56 0.72
N SER A 58 -10.71 -14.85 0.77
CA SER A 58 -10.93 -15.64 -0.45
C SER A 58 -12.08 -15.05 -1.26
N LEU A 59 -13.19 -14.72 -0.60
CA LEU A 59 -14.34 -14.13 -1.27
C LEU A 59 -14.04 -12.72 -1.80
N GLU A 60 -13.35 -11.90 -1.01
CA GLU A 60 -12.97 -10.55 -1.45
C GLU A 60 -12.02 -10.58 -2.63
N CYS A 61 -10.98 -11.40 -2.56
CA CYS A 61 -9.99 -11.49 -3.64
C CYS A 61 -10.57 -12.02 -4.95
N ASN A 62 -11.56 -12.90 -4.87
CA ASN A 62 -12.23 -13.46 -6.05
C ASN A 62 -13.32 -12.55 -6.61
N ASP A 63 -13.67 -11.48 -5.92
CA ASP A 63 -14.66 -10.51 -6.35
C ASP A 63 -13.98 -9.16 -6.61
N SER A 64 -13.78 -8.83 -7.89
CA SER A 64 -13.11 -7.60 -8.29
C SER A 64 -13.88 -6.33 -7.88
N SER A 65 -15.15 -6.44 -7.55
CA SER A 65 -15.97 -5.31 -7.09
C SER A 65 -15.98 -5.14 -5.58
N SER A 66 -15.34 -6.05 -4.84
CA SER A 66 -15.28 -5.98 -3.37
C SER A 66 -14.52 -4.74 -2.92
N ARG A 67 -15.12 -3.98 -1.99
CA ARG A 67 -14.51 -2.75 -1.44
C ARG A 67 -14.71 -2.70 0.07
N PRO A 68 -13.87 -3.38 0.84
CA PRO A 68 -13.96 -3.33 2.30
C PRO A 68 -13.84 -1.89 2.80
N ALA A 69 -14.72 -1.50 3.72
CA ALA A 69 -14.74 -0.14 4.26
C ALA A 69 -13.53 0.14 5.15
N ILE A 70 -13.08 1.40 5.14
CA ILE A 70 -11.93 1.88 5.92
C ILE A 70 -12.43 2.76 7.05
N ALA A 71 -11.89 2.55 8.26
CA ALA A 71 -12.26 3.31 9.45
C ALA A 71 -11.49 4.62 9.60
N THR A 72 -10.31 4.73 8.97
CA THR A 72 -9.42 5.90 9.06
C THR A 72 -9.55 6.77 7.81
N HIS A 73 -9.15 8.05 7.95
CA HIS A 73 -9.21 9.00 6.84
C HIS A 73 -7.97 9.88 6.84
N VAL A 74 -7.36 10.08 5.68
CA VAL A 74 -6.19 10.95 5.54
C VAL A 74 -6.66 12.41 5.52
N PRO A 75 -6.28 13.22 6.52
CA PRO A 75 -6.59 14.65 6.46
C PRO A 75 -5.72 15.33 5.40
N ASN A 76 -6.32 16.22 4.62
CA ASN A 76 -5.61 17.03 3.63
C ASN A 76 -4.78 16.20 2.64
N MET A 77 -5.39 15.21 2.02
CA MET A 77 -4.72 14.39 1.01
C MET A 77 -4.08 15.25 -0.09
N ASP A 78 -4.63 16.42 -0.37
CA ASP A 78 -4.14 17.32 -1.42
C ASP A 78 -2.70 17.79 -1.19
N GLN A 79 -2.23 17.78 0.05
CA GLN A 79 -0.85 18.18 0.37
C GLN A 79 0.19 17.17 -0.12
N TYR A 80 -0.22 15.93 -0.40
CA TYR A 80 0.71 14.88 -0.79
C TYR A 80 0.74 14.72 -2.30
N ARG A 81 1.95 14.65 -2.84
CA ARG A 81 2.19 14.39 -4.26
C ARG A 81 2.69 12.95 -4.50
N ASN A 82 3.45 12.43 -3.56
CA ASN A 82 4.00 11.08 -3.63
C ASN A 82 3.39 10.25 -2.51
N ILE A 83 2.78 9.13 -2.87
CA ILE A 83 2.16 8.23 -1.90
C ILE A 83 2.80 6.86 -2.07
N PHE A 84 3.60 6.45 -1.09
CA PHE A 84 4.03 5.07 -0.98
C PHE A 84 2.88 4.28 -0.38
N LEU A 85 2.45 3.24 -1.08
CA LEU A 85 1.28 2.46 -0.69
C LEU A 85 1.69 1.03 -0.42
N GLY A 86 1.63 0.63 0.86
CA GLY A 86 2.12 -0.66 1.33
C GLY A 86 1.02 -1.66 1.64
N PHE A 87 1.27 -2.93 1.32
CA PHE A 87 0.29 -3.99 1.55
C PHE A 87 0.95 -5.37 1.52
N PRO A 88 0.35 -6.36 2.18
CA PRO A 88 0.74 -7.75 1.98
C PRO A 88 0.17 -8.26 0.66
N ILE A 89 0.83 -9.22 0.03
CA ILE A 89 0.27 -9.88 -1.16
C ILE A 89 -0.72 -10.95 -0.72
N TRP A 90 -1.97 -10.79 -1.13
CA TRP A 90 -3.04 -11.76 -0.94
C TRP A 90 -3.54 -12.21 -2.32
N TRP A 91 -3.50 -13.53 -2.58
CA TRP A 91 -3.98 -14.06 -3.85
C TRP A 91 -3.28 -13.39 -5.05
N TYR A 92 -1.94 -13.24 -4.96
CA TYR A 92 -1.07 -12.70 -6.01
C TYR A 92 -1.30 -11.22 -6.32
N ALA A 93 -2.02 -10.50 -5.46
CA ALA A 93 -2.32 -9.08 -5.68
C ALA A 93 -2.47 -8.34 -4.35
N ALA A 94 -2.69 -7.03 -4.43
CA ALA A 94 -3.02 -6.22 -3.26
C ALA A 94 -4.40 -6.61 -2.72
N PRO A 95 -4.61 -6.58 -1.39
CA PRO A 95 -5.94 -6.75 -0.81
C PRO A 95 -6.92 -5.70 -1.36
N ARG A 96 -8.19 -6.05 -1.45
CA ARG A 96 -9.22 -5.15 -2.01
C ARG A 96 -9.38 -3.84 -1.25
N ILE A 97 -9.00 -3.80 0.03
CA ILE A 97 -9.05 -2.57 0.82
C ILE A 97 -8.12 -1.49 0.25
N ILE A 98 -7.06 -1.88 -0.47
CA ILE A 98 -6.16 -0.93 -1.13
C ILE A 98 -6.88 -0.21 -2.27
N GLU A 99 -7.73 -0.93 -3.01
CA GLU A 99 -8.58 -0.30 -4.04
C GLU A 99 -9.59 0.65 -3.41
N THR A 100 -10.17 0.27 -2.27
CA THR A 100 -11.04 1.17 -1.51
C THR A 100 -10.32 2.47 -1.16
N PHE A 101 -9.07 2.37 -0.71
CA PHE A 101 -8.25 3.53 -0.34
C PHE A 101 -8.06 4.46 -1.55
N LEU A 102 -7.66 3.90 -2.69
CA LEU A 102 -7.39 4.70 -3.89
C LEU A 102 -8.65 5.38 -4.42
N GLU A 103 -9.80 4.72 -4.31
CA GLU A 103 -11.07 5.28 -4.76
C GLU A 103 -11.66 6.30 -3.78
N SER A 104 -11.13 6.37 -2.57
CA SER A 104 -11.63 7.29 -1.53
C SER A 104 -11.13 8.71 -1.68
N TYR A 105 -10.14 8.96 -2.54
CA TYR A 105 -9.52 10.26 -2.72
C TYR A 105 -9.30 10.57 -4.19
N ASP A 106 -9.22 11.87 -4.50
CA ASP A 106 -8.78 12.32 -5.82
C ASP A 106 -7.25 12.17 -5.89
N MET A 107 -6.79 11.30 -6.75
CA MET A 107 -5.37 11.00 -6.93
C MET A 107 -4.76 11.68 -8.15
N GLU A 108 -5.52 12.52 -8.86
CA GLU A 108 -5.03 13.20 -10.04
C GLU A 108 -3.76 14.02 -9.73
N GLY A 109 -2.75 13.88 -10.56
CA GLY A 109 -1.47 14.56 -10.40
C GLY A 109 -0.53 13.94 -9.36
N LYS A 110 -0.93 12.86 -8.72
CA LYS A 110 -0.13 12.17 -7.72
C LYS A 110 0.56 10.94 -8.27
N PHE A 111 1.69 10.59 -7.67
CA PHE A 111 2.39 9.33 -7.94
C PHE A 111 2.09 8.35 -6.82
N ILE A 112 1.67 7.16 -7.19
CA ILE A 112 1.39 6.07 -6.25
C ILE A 112 2.49 5.03 -6.44
N ILE A 113 3.27 4.79 -5.39
CA ILE A 113 4.43 3.91 -5.42
C ILE A 113 4.14 2.69 -4.54
N PRO A 114 3.69 1.57 -5.11
CA PRO A 114 3.38 0.38 -4.32
C PRO A 114 4.65 -0.24 -3.72
N PHE A 115 4.52 -0.76 -2.51
CA PHE A 115 5.52 -1.65 -1.93
C PHE A 115 4.78 -2.76 -1.19
N CYS A 116 5.37 -3.95 -1.15
CA CYS A 116 4.65 -5.07 -0.56
C CYS A 116 5.57 -5.98 0.25
N THR A 117 4.93 -6.75 1.12
CA THR A 117 5.54 -7.87 1.82
C THR A 117 4.84 -9.16 1.40
N SER A 118 5.57 -10.26 1.34
CA SER A 118 5.01 -11.57 1.04
C SER A 118 5.97 -12.66 1.49
N GLY A 119 5.49 -13.89 1.55
CA GLY A 119 6.34 -15.04 1.86
C GLY A 119 7.34 -15.32 0.74
N SER A 120 6.89 -15.32 -0.50
CA SER A 120 7.73 -15.63 -1.67
C SER A 120 7.25 -14.96 -2.95
N SER A 121 5.99 -14.52 -3.01
CA SER A 121 5.44 -13.88 -4.21
C SER A 121 6.01 -12.47 -4.39
N ASP A 122 6.31 -12.08 -5.63
CA ASP A 122 6.68 -10.71 -5.92
C ASP A 122 5.42 -9.81 -5.97
N ILE A 123 5.62 -8.53 -6.32
CA ILE A 123 4.51 -7.58 -6.38
C ILE A 123 3.57 -7.86 -7.56
N GLY A 124 4.01 -8.66 -8.54
CA GLY A 124 3.19 -9.10 -9.67
C GLY A 124 2.59 -7.95 -10.46
N ASP A 125 1.33 -8.13 -10.84
CA ASP A 125 0.57 -7.16 -11.64
C ASP A 125 -0.16 -6.13 -10.77
N SER A 126 0.20 -6.00 -9.50
CA SER A 126 -0.50 -5.11 -8.55
C SER A 126 -0.62 -3.69 -9.09
N ALA A 127 0.46 -3.14 -9.67
CA ALA A 127 0.44 -1.79 -10.21
C ALA A 127 -0.59 -1.64 -11.34
N LEU A 128 -0.67 -2.61 -12.24
CA LEU A 128 -1.62 -2.59 -13.35
C LEU A 128 -3.07 -2.65 -12.85
N ILE A 129 -3.32 -3.50 -11.86
CA ILE A 129 -4.65 -3.64 -11.26
C ILE A 129 -5.05 -2.35 -10.56
N LEU A 130 -4.16 -1.78 -9.75
CA LEU A 130 -4.43 -0.55 -9.00
C LEU A 130 -4.58 0.66 -9.94
N GLN A 131 -3.88 0.69 -11.06
CA GLN A 131 -3.98 1.79 -12.02
C GLN A 131 -5.40 1.93 -12.59
N ARG A 132 -6.14 0.83 -12.70
CA ARG A 132 -7.53 0.85 -13.20
C ARG A 132 -8.46 1.65 -12.29
N ASP A 133 -8.14 1.73 -11.00
CA ASP A 133 -9.01 2.33 -9.99
C ASP A 133 -8.49 3.70 -9.53
N CYS A 134 -7.53 4.29 -10.25
CA CYS A 134 -6.82 5.46 -9.76
C CYS A 134 -6.55 6.46 -10.88
N ASP A 135 -6.86 7.74 -10.64
CA ASP A 135 -6.57 8.83 -11.56
C ASP A 135 -5.11 9.32 -11.45
N GLY A 136 -4.39 8.90 -10.42
CA GLY A 136 -2.98 9.16 -10.30
C GLY A 136 -2.16 8.21 -11.17
N LYS A 137 -0.84 8.39 -11.13
CA LYS A 137 0.08 7.50 -11.83
C LYS A 137 0.62 6.44 -10.88
N VAL A 138 0.24 5.19 -11.09
CA VAL A 138 0.75 4.05 -10.32
C VAL A 138 2.01 3.53 -11.00
N VAL A 139 3.15 3.59 -10.29
CA VAL A 139 4.41 3.03 -10.78
C VAL A 139 4.52 1.57 -10.35
N THR A 140 5.51 0.85 -10.89
CA THR A 140 5.61 -0.61 -10.69
C THR A 140 5.75 -1.01 -9.22
N GLY A 141 6.55 -0.30 -8.45
CA GLY A 141 6.78 -0.65 -7.05
C GLY A 141 7.74 -1.80 -6.84
N SER A 142 7.85 -2.27 -5.60
CA SER A 142 8.80 -3.33 -5.24
C SER A 142 8.33 -4.14 -4.02
N ARG A 143 8.82 -5.37 -3.95
CA ARG A 143 8.67 -6.23 -2.78
C ARG A 143 9.90 -6.11 -1.89
N PHE A 144 9.69 -6.12 -0.58
CA PHE A 144 10.77 -6.09 0.42
C PHE A 144 10.53 -7.11 1.52
N GLU A 145 11.61 -7.59 2.12
CA GLU A 145 11.52 -8.26 3.41
C GLU A 145 11.24 -7.22 4.50
N PRO A 146 10.50 -7.58 5.57
CA PRO A 146 10.19 -6.61 6.64
C PRO A 146 11.43 -6.03 7.33
N ASP A 147 12.54 -6.75 7.31
CA ASP A 147 13.80 -6.36 7.94
C ASP A 147 14.85 -5.88 6.94
N VAL A 148 14.43 -5.48 5.75
CA VAL A 148 15.35 -4.96 4.72
C VAL A 148 16.24 -3.85 5.30
N PHE A 149 17.50 -3.83 4.84
CA PHE A 149 18.46 -2.84 5.28
C PHE A 149 17.94 -1.43 4.96
N LYS A 150 17.93 -0.56 5.98
CA LYS A 150 17.37 0.80 5.84
C LYS A 150 18.05 1.61 4.76
N GLY A 151 19.36 1.42 4.55
CA GLY A 151 20.09 2.11 3.48
C GLY A 151 19.59 1.75 2.09
N ASP A 152 19.25 0.48 1.87
CA ASP A 152 18.70 0.03 0.58
C ASP A 152 17.29 0.58 0.38
N LEU A 153 16.49 0.61 1.44
CA LEU A 153 15.16 1.16 1.40
C LEU A 153 15.17 2.66 1.12
N ALA A 154 16.12 3.38 1.73
CA ALA A 154 16.29 4.82 1.50
C ALA A 154 16.68 5.10 0.05
N ARG A 155 17.61 4.33 -0.52
CA ARG A 155 18.00 4.49 -1.93
C ARG A 155 16.83 4.25 -2.87
N TRP A 156 16.07 3.19 -2.63
CA TRP A 156 14.88 2.90 -3.43
C TRP A 156 13.88 4.06 -3.36
N ALA A 157 13.62 4.57 -2.16
CA ALA A 157 12.67 5.66 -1.96
C ALA A 157 13.09 6.93 -2.69
N ILE A 158 14.38 7.29 -2.62
CA ILE A 158 14.92 8.46 -3.30
C ILE A 158 14.74 8.33 -4.82
N MET A 159 15.02 7.16 -5.38
CA MET A 159 14.85 6.91 -6.81
C MET A 159 13.40 7.11 -7.25
N GLN A 160 12.43 6.68 -6.43
CA GLN A 160 11.01 6.82 -6.75
C GLN A 160 10.58 8.30 -6.73
N LYS A 161 11.09 9.10 -5.78
CA LYS A 161 10.72 10.52 -5.66
C LYS A 161 11.14 11.37 -6.85
N PHE A 162 12.18 10.97 -7.54
CA PHE A 162 12.61 11.67 -8.75
C PHE A 162 11.89 11.17 -10.01
N TYR A 163 11.02 10.24 -9.85
CA TYR A 163 10.21 9.73 -10.96
C TYR A 163 9.08 10.74 -11.22
N LYS A 164 9.18 11.39 -12.36
CA LYS A 164 8.19 12.42 -12.74
C LYS A 164 7.28 11.92 -13.85
#